data_6a1286561978c52dde0b9dfed20e8e27
#
_entry.id   6a1286561978c52dde0b9dfed20e8e27
#
_cell.length_a   1.000
_cell.length_b   1.000
_cell.length_c   1.000
_cell.angle_alpha   90.00
_cell.angle_beta   90.00
_cell.angle_gamma   90.00
#
_symmetry.space_group_name_H-M   'P 1'
#
loop_
_entity.id
_entity.type
_entity.pdbx_description
1 polymer ?
#
loop_
_entity_poly.entity_id
_entity_poly.type
_entity_poly.pdbx_seq_one_letter_code
_entity_poly.pdbx_strand_id
1 'polypeptide(L)'
;LAETSNDLVNLQATMDDLTRHHETLLLQQSRVSSELQDGLVRTRMLPFETLLPRLRRVLRQASQDAGKEVQLKVEGAQGEMDRTVLDRMIAPLEHLLRNAVAHGIEETKERKKAGKSETATVVINIAHEGTEVVLSVRDDGRGMNIKQIHAKGVERGLVAADTEMTEQQILKLITQTGFTTADTVTRLSGRGVGMDVVNNEIKSLNGTLSIQTALHKGTE
;
A
#
# COMPACT_ATOMS: atom_id res chain seq x y z
N LEU A 1 72.98 14.47 -15.18
CA LEU A 1 71.84 14.68 -16.09
C LEU A 1 71.17 13.37 -16.57
N ALA A 2 71.96 12.33 -16.94
CA ALA A 2 71.40 11.03 -17.31
C ALA A 2 70.80 10.25 -16.15
N GLU A 3 71.39 10.30 -14.98
CA GLU A 3 70.98 9.63 -13.76
C GLU A 3 69.64 10.23 -13.22
N THR A 4 69.52 11.56 -13.20
CA THR A 4 68.31 12.27 -12.79
C THR A 4 67.15 12.06 -13.73
N SER A 5 67.41 11.80 -15.04
CA SER A 5 66.38 11.47 -16.00
C SER A 5 65.83 10.06 -15.80
N ASN A 6 66.67 9.08 -15.44
CA ASN A 6 66.24 7.72 -15.14
C ASN A 6 65.44 7.66 -13.81
N ASP A 7 65.83 8.43 -12.84
CA ASP A 7 65.09 8.52 -11.56
C ASP A 7 63.69 9.09 -11.75
N LEU A 8 63.54 10.09 -12.61
CA LEU A 8 62.24 10.66 -12.98
C LEU A 8 61.33 9.65 -13.69
N VAL A 9 61.86 8.86 -14.63
CA VAL A 9 61.09 7.82 -15.33
C VAL A 9 60.65 6.71 -14.37
N ASN A 10 61.52 6.29 -13.45
CA ASN A 10 61.18 5.30 -12.43
C ASN A 10 60.15 5.82 -11.46
N LEU A 11 60.22 7.08 -11.04
CA LEU A 11 59.24 7.70 -10.19
C LEU A 11 57.85 7.76 -10.88
N GLN A 12 57.83 8.17 -12.18
CA GLN A 12 56.60 8.22 -12.94
C GLN A 12 55.95 6.84 -13.09
N ALA A 13 56.76 5.81 -13.41
CA ALA A 13 56.23 4.43 -13.48
C ALA A 13 55.68 3.95 -12.16
N THR A 14 56.31 4.30 -11.03
CA THR A 14 55.82 3.95 -9.68
C THR A 14 54.53 4.68 -9.36
N MET A 15 54.39 5.96 -9.74
CA MET A 15 53.14 6.73 -9.54
C MET A 15 52.01 6.18 -10.41
N ASP A 16 52.25 5.78 -11.64
CA ASP A 16 51.27 5.18 -12.53
C ASP A 16 50.79 3.83 -11.95
N ASP A 17 51.69 3.00 -11.46
CA ASP A 17 51.36 1.73 -10.83
C ASP A 17 50.56 1.93 -9.53
N LEU A 18 50.93 2.87 -8.69
CA LEU A 18 50.20 3.26 -7.49
C LEU A 18 48.80 3.77 -7.81
N THR A 19 48.67 4.59 -8.86
CA THR A 19 47.37 5.10 -9.31
C THR A 19 46.43 3.98 -9.75
N ARG A 20 46.95 3.07 -10.59
CA ARG A 20 46.18 1.89 -11.04
C ARG A 20 45.77 0.98 -9.88
N HIS A 21 46.70 0.78 -8.93
CA HIS A 21 46.36 -0.01 -7.71
C HIS A 21 45.30 0.67 -6.87
N HIS A 22 45.37 1.99 -6.74
CA HIS A 22 44.38 2.78 -6.01
C HIS A 22 42.99 2.75 -6.67
N GLU A 23 42.93 2.85 -8.02
CA GLU A 23 41.68 2.71 -8.78
C GLU A 23 41.08 1.30 -8.58
N THR A 24 41.90 0.27 -8.59
CA THR A 24 41.43 -1.11 -8.34
C THR A 24 40.85 -1.26 -6.93
N LEU A 25 41.49 -0.67 -5.91
CA LEU A 25 41.00 -0.68 -4.54
C LEU A 25 39.68 0.06 -4.38
N LEU A 26 39.52 1.22 -5.05
CA LEU A 26 38.27 1.98 -5.05
C LEU A 26 37.12 1.20 -5.67
N LEU A 27 37.35 0.52 -6.79
CA LEU A 27 36.37 -0.35 -7.42
C LEU A 27 35.97 -1.51 -6.50
N GLN A 28 36.97 -2.14 -5.85
CA GLN A 28 36.72 -3.23 -4.91
C GLN A 28 35.95 -2.75 -3.67
N GLN A 29 36.29 -1.59 -3.13
CA GLN A 29 35.55 -0.97 -2.01
C GLN A 29 34.11 -0.66 -2.39
N SER A 30 33.87 -0.10 -3.58
CA SER A 30 32.54 0.19 -4.08
C SER A 30 31.70 -1.08 -4.19
N ARG A 31 32.29 -2.16 -4.72
CA ARG A 31 31.64 -3.47 -4.83
C ARG A 31 31.26 -4.03 -3.48
N VAL A 32 32.20 -4.07 -2.52
CA VAL A 32 31.95 -4.58 -1.16
C VAL A 32 30.87 -3.75 -0.46
N SER A 33 30.89 -2.42 -0.62
CA SER A 33 29.85 -1.54 -0.07
C SER A 33 28.47 -1.87 -0.65
N SER A 34 28.37 -2.11 -1.96
CA SER A 34 27.13 -2.51 -2.61
C SER A 34 26.64 -3.88 -2.11
N GLU A 35 27.53 -4.86 -2.04
CA GLU A 35 27.21 -6.21 -1.53
C GLU A 35 26.72 -6.18 -0.08
N LEU A 36 27.30 -5.32 0.77
CA LEU A 36 26.87 -5.11 2.16
C LEU A 36 25.49 -4.45 2.22
N GLN A 37 25.23 -3.44 1.39
CA GLN A 37 23.92 -2.80 1.32
C GLN A 37 22.84 -3.77 0.87
N ASP A 38 23.09 -4.56 -0.18
CA ASP A 38 22.18 -5.59 -0.66
C ASP A 38 21.91 -6.67 0.41
N GLY A 39 22.95 -7.09 1.13
CA GLY A 39 22.82 -8.01 2.25
C GLY A 39 21.96 -7.46 3.38
N LEU A 40 22.14 -6.19 3.75
CA LEU A 40 21.32 -5.51 4.77
C LEU A 40 19.84 -5.39 4.34
N VAL A 41 19.58 -5.07 3.08
CA VAL A 41 18.21 -5.02 2.55
C VAL A 41 17.55 -6.39 2.65
N ARG A 42 18.24 -7.45 2.21
CA ARG A 42 17.70 -8.82 2.26
C ARG A 42 17.38 -9.29 3.69
N THR A 43 18.17 -8.93 4.68
CA THR A 43 17.91 -9.31 6.09
C THR A 43 16.67 -8.62 6.68
N ARG A 44 16.18 -7.56 6.04
CA ARG A 44 14.98 -6.80 6.46
C ARG A 44 13.72 -7.20 5.70
N MET A 45 13.83 -8.03 4.68
CA MET A 45 12.67 -8.49 3.92
C MET A 45 11.93 -9.58 4.68
N LEU A 46 10.61 -9.45 4.76
CA LEU A 46 9.71 -10.40 5.40
C LEU A 46 8.56 -10.75 4.45
N PRO A 47 8.11 -12.01 4.41
CA PRO A 47 6.95 -12.36 3.62
C PRO A 47 5.67 -11.75 4.22
N PHE A 48 4.76 -11.31 3.33
CA PHE A 48 3.48 -10.72 3.74
C PHE A 48 2.64 -11.67 4.60
N GLU A 49 2.83 -12.98 4.45
CA GLU A 49 2.10 -13.98 5.23
C GLU A 49 2.26 -13.80 6.76
N THR A 50 3.32 -13.13 7.21
CA THR A 50 3.52 -12.81 8.65
C THR A 50 2.41 -11.95 9.22
N LEU A 51 1.71 -11.16 8.38
CA LEU A 51 0.57 -10.33 8.79
C LEU A 51 -0.76 -11.08 8.82
N LEU A 52 -0.87 -12.23 8.14
CA LEU A 52 -2.16 -12.93 7.95
C LEU A 52 -2.87 -13.29 9.26
N PRO A 53 -2.20 -13.80 10.30
CA PRO A 53 -2.89 -14.13 11.55
C PRO A 53 -3.59 -12.90 12.15
N ARG A 54 -2.95 -11.74 12.07
CA ARG A 54 -3.49 -10.48 12.57
C ARG A 54 -4.66 -9.98 11.72
N LEU A 55 -4.51 -9.97 10.40
CA LEU A 55 -5.56 -9.53 9.48
C LEU A 55 -6.81 -10.43 9.55
N ARG A 56 -6.62 -11.74 9.64
CA ARG A 56 -7.72 -12.70 9.82
C ARG A 56 -8.47 -12.47 11.13
N ARG A 57 -7.76 -12.13 12.21
CA ARG A 57 -8.37 -11.82 13.50
C ARG A 57 -9.21 -10.55 13.41
N VAL A 58 -8.70 -9.50 12.78
CA VAL A 58 -9.42 -8.22 12.58
C VAL A 58 -10.68 -8.43 11.75
N LEU A 59 -10.56 -9.14 10.62
CA LEU A 59 -11.72 -9.44 9.77
C LEU A 59 -12.78 -10.23 10.54
N ARG A 60 -12.40 -11.26 11.28
CA ARG A 60 -13.32 -12.07 12.09
C ARG A 60 -14.05 -11.22 13.11
N GLN A 61 -13.33 -10.35 13.84
CA GLN A 61 -13.93 -9.46 14.81
C GLN A 61 -14.94 -8.51 14.17
N ALA A 62 -14.53 -7.83 13.06
CA ALA A 62 -15.42 -6.95 12.33
C ALA A 62 -16.67 -7.65 11.80
N SER A 63 -16.53 -8.89 11.32
CA SER A 63 -17.62 -9.72 10.83
C SER A 63 -18.62 -10.07 11.95
N GLN A 64 -18.11 -10.45 13.13
CA GLN A 64 -18.94 -10.73 14.31
C GLN A 64 -19.70 -9.48 14.77
N ASP A 65 -19.00 -8.34 14.86
CA ASP A 65 -19.58 -7.07 15.30
C ASP A 65 -20.68 -6.58 14.34
N ALA A 66 -20.52 -6.87 13.02
CA ALA A 66 -21.48 -6.51 12.00
C ALA A 66 -22.56 -7.58 11.74
N GLY A 67 -22.47 -8.77 12.32
CA GLY A 67 -23.40 -9.88 12.07
C GLY A 67 -23.34 -10.40 10.62
N LYS A 68 -22.19 -10.32 9.96
CA LYS A 68 -21.99 -10.70 8.56
C LYS A 68 -21.01 -11.86 8.44
N GLU A 69 -21.22 -12.73 7.46
CA GLU A 69 -20.28 -13.80 7.15
C GLU A 69 -19.29 -13.35 6.07
N VAL A 70 -18.01 -13.28 6.43
CA VAL A 70 -16.95 -12.79 5.53
C VAL A 70 -15.73 -13.70 5.60
N GLN A 71 -15.21 -14.08 4.44
CA GLN A 71 -13.96 -14.82 4.31
C GLN A 71 -12.85 -13.95 3.73
N LEU A 72 -11.62 -14.20 4.19
CA LEU A 72 -10.41 -13.57 3.63
C LEU A 72 -9.69 -14.56 2.71
N LYS A 73 -9.52 -14.15 1.46
CA LYS A 73 -8.60 -14.81 0.51
C LYS A 73 -7.35 -13.95 0.36
N VAL A 74 -6.21 -14.59 0.27
CA VAL A 74 -4.93 -13.88 0.08
C VAL A 74 -4.16 -14.57 -1.03
N GLU A 75 -3.74 -13.78 -1.99
CA GLU A 75 -2.97 -14.19 -3.15
C GLU A 75 -1.61 -13.49 -3.11
N GLY A 76 -0.55 -14.19 -3.48
CA GLY A 76 0.81 -13.63 -3.44
C GLY A 76 1.40 -13.41 -2.04
N ALA A 77 0.88 -14.09 -1.01
CA ALA A 77 1.31 -13.91 0.39
C ALA A 77 2.79 -14.21 0.64
N GLN A 78 3.44 -14.94 -0.25
CA GLN A 78 4.89 -15.25 -0.22
C GLN A 78 5.75 -14.05 -0.66
N GLY A 79 5.14 -13.01 -1.24
CA GLY A 79 5.84 -11.80 -1.63
C GLY A 79 6.51 -11.15 -0.42
N GLU A 80 7.78 -10.83 -0.58
CA GLU A 80 8.59 -10.21 0.47
C GLU A 80 8.52 -8.69 0.41
N MET A 81 8.44 -8.06 1.56
CA MET A 81 8.47 -6.61 1.74
C MET A 81 9.45 -6.21 2.83
N ASP A 82 9.97 -4.99 2.76
CA ASP A 82 10.73 -4.41 3.86
C ASP A 82 9.88 -4.39 5.14
N ARG A 83 10.47 -4.81 6.24
CA ARG A 83 9.81 -4.90 7.55
C ARG A 83 9.16 -3.58 7.96
N THR A 84 9.83 -2.45 7.71
CA THR A 84 9.28 -1.12 8.07
C THR A 84 8.01 -0.82 7.25
N VAL A 85 8.00 -1.20 5.97
CA VAL A 85 6.81 -1.06 5.12
C VAL A 85 5.67 -1.95 5.63
N LEU A 86 5.96 -3.23 5.93
CA LEU A 86 4.98 -4.16 6.48
C LEU A 86 4.37 -3.64 7.78
N ASP A 87 5.22 -3.21 8.73
CA ASP A 87 4.76 -2.71 10.04
C ASP A 87 3.84 -1.48 9.89
N ARG A 88 4.15 -0.59 8.94
CA ARG A 88 3.35 0.61 8.66
C ARG A 88 2.07 0.31 7.89
N MET A 89 2.05 -0.75 7.07
CA MET A 89 0.85 -1.16 6.33
C MET A 89 -0.21 -1.84 7.20
N ILE A 90 0.13 -2.28 8.41
CA ILE A 90 -0.81 -2.97 9.31
C ILE A 90 -2.07 -2.14 9.56
N ALA A 91 -1.91 -0.91 10.03
CA ALA A 91 -3.04 -0.05 10.40
C ALA A 91 -3.92 0.33 9.19
N PRO A 92 -3.37 0.73 8.03
CA PRO A 92 -4.12 0.87 6.78
C PRO A 92 -4.94 -0.38 6.41
N LEU A 93 -4.31 -1.55 6.38
CA LEU A 93 -4.99 -2.79 6.01
C LEU A 93 -6.12 -3.15 6.99
N GLU A 94 -5.89 -3.04 8.28
CA GLU A 94 -6.93 -3.25 9.28
C GLU A 94 -8.11 -2.30 9.09
N HIS A 95 -7.83 -1.04 8.71
CA HIS A 95 -8.87 -0.05 8.45
C HIS A 95 -9.67 -0.40 7.19
N LEU A 96 -8.99 -0.79 6.09
CA LEU A 96 -9.63 -1.22 4.86
C LEU A 96 -10.53 -2.45 5.08
N LEU A 97 -10.05 -3.45 5.84
CA LEU A 97 -10.83 -4.63 6.18
C LEU A 97 -12.09 -4.29 6.99
N ARG A 98 -11.97 -3.41 7.99
CA ARG A 98 -13.12 -2.92 8.75
C ARG A 98 -14.12 -2.17 7.87
N ASN A 99 -13.64 -1.30 6.97
CA ASN A 99 -14.50 -0.58 6.03
C ASN A 99 -15.22 -1.50 5.05
N ALA A 100 -14.53 -2.50 4.52
CA ALA A 100 -15.14 -3.50 3.65
C ALA A 100 -16.30 -4.20 4.36
N VAL A 101 -16.11 -4.64 5.60
CA VAL A 101 -17.16 -5.32 6.38
C VAL A 101 -18.29 -4.37 6.79
N ALA A 102 -17.95 -3.20 7.33
CA ALA A 102 -18.95 -2.27 7.86
C ALA A 102 -19.79 -1.62 6.76
N HIS A 103 -19.17 -1.19 5.68
CA HIS A 103 -19.78 -0.33 4.66
C HIS A 103 -19.89 -0.98 3.28
N GLY A 104 -18.92 -1.81 2.88
CA GLY A 104 -18.86 -2.46 1.57
C GLY A 104 -19.83 -3.63 1.47
N ILE A 105 -19.75 -4.57 2.39
CA ILE A 105 -20.51 -5.82 2.36
C ILE A 105 -21.95 -5.59 2.84
N GLU A 106 -22.90 -6.11 2.07
CA GLU A 106 -24.33 -6.06 2.37
C GLU A 106 -24.68 -7.06 3.47
N GLU A 107 -25.87 -6.87 4.10
CA GLU A 107 -26.49 -7.84 4.96
C GLU A 107 -26.79 -9.15 4.21
N THR A 108 -26.70 -10.28 4.87
CA THR A 108 -26.89 -11.62 4.27
C THR A 108 -28.21 -11.72 3.48
N LYS A 109 -29.28 -11.09 4.00
CA LYS A 109 -30.59 -11.07 3.34
C LYS A 109 -30.58 -10.27 2.03
N GLU A 110 -29.84 -9.16 1.99
CA GLU A 110 -29.68 -8.32 0.79
C GLU A 110 -28.83 -9.03 -0.24
N ARG A 111 -27.76 -9.71 0.18
CA ARG A 111 -26.90 -10.50 -0.71
C ARG A 111 -27.68 -11.61 -1.41
N LYS A 112 -28.51 -12.35 -0.67
CA LYS A 112 -29.39 -13.38 -1.26
C LYS A 112 -30.34 -12.80 -2.30
N LYS A 113 -30.96 -11.65 -2.03
CA LYS A 113 -31.85 -10.97 -2.97
C LYS A 113 -31.12 -10.52 -4.24
N ALA A 114 -29.83 -10.14 -4.11
CA ALA A 114 -28.99 -9.75 -5.23
C ALA A 114 -28.36 -10.95 -5.98
N GLY A 115 -28.67 -12.18 -5.60
CA GLY A 115 -28.10 -13.40 -6.21
C GLY A 115 -26.64 -13.66 -5.86
N LYS A 116 -26.12 -13.02 -4.80
CA LYS A 116 -24.75 -13.20 -4.30
C LYS A 116 -24.71 -14.33 -3.25
N SER A 117 -23.49 -14.87 -3.03
CA SER A 117 -23.24 -15.82 -1.94
C SER A 117 -23.55 -15.19 -0.58
N GLU A 118 -24.05 -15.98 0.37
CA GLU A 118 -24.27 -15.54 1.76
C GLU A 118 -22.98 -15.09 2.41
N THR A 119 -21.91 -15.87 2.21
CA THR A 119 -20.55 -15.51 2.65
C THR A 119 -19.92 -14.55 1.65
N ALA A 120 -19.60 -13.36 2.10
CA ALA A 120 -18.87 -12.37 1.33
C ALA A 120 -17.37 -12.72 1.28
N THR A 121 -16.69 -12.20 0.27
CA THR A 121 -15.26 -12.43 0.11
C THR A 121 -14.51 -11.10 0.07
N VAL A 122 -13.49 -10.99 0.91
CA VAL A 122 -12.45 -9.96 0.78
C VAL A 122 -11.18 -10.63 0.27
N VAL A 123 -10.61 -10.09 -0.79
CA VAL A 123 -9.37 -10.59 -1.41
C VAL A 123 -8.27 -9.58 -1.17
N ILE A 124 -7.13 -10.01 -0.64
CA ILE A 124 -5.89 -9.25 -0.65
C ILE A 124 -4.98 -9.90 -1.68
N ASN A 125 -4.51 -9.13 -2.63
CA ASN A 125 -3.53 -9.59 -3.62
C ASN A 125 -2.25 -8.79 -3.49
N ILE A 126 -1.11 -9.49 -3.50
CA ILE A 126 0.23 -8.92 -3.46
C ILE A 126 0.95 -9.34 -4.74
N ALA A 127 1.35 -8.37 -5.54
CA ALA A 127 2.09 -8.58 -6.77
C ALA A 127 3.34 -7.69 -6.80
N HIS A 128 4.38 -8.16 -7.49
CA HIS A 128 5.57 -7.37 -7.77
C HIS A 128 5.54 -6.98 -9.25
N GLU A 129 5.57 -5.68 -9.51
CA GLU A 129 5.62 -5.11 -10.85
C GLU A 129 6.93 -4.31 -11.01
N GLY A 130 7.94 -4.97 -11.56
CA GLY A 130 9.29 -4.41 -11.62
C GLY A 130 9.89 -4.21 -10.23
N THR A 131 10.14 -2.96 -9.85
CA THR A 131 10.67 -2.58 -8.53
C THR A 131 9.59 -2.19 -7.53
N GLU A 132 8.33 -2.17 -7.95
CA GLU A 132 7.20 -1.77 -7.12
C GLU A 132 6.46 -2.97 -6.57
N VAL A 133 5.88 -2.81 -5.38
CA VAL A 133 4.96 -3.78 -4.81
C VAL A 133 3.55 -3.21 -4.94
N VAL A 134 2.71 -3.93 -5.66
CA VAL A 134 1.29 -3.62 -5.80
C VAL A 134 0.50 -4.47 -4.81
N LEU A 135 -0.21 -3.79 -3.91
CA LEU A 135 -1.08 -4.44 -2.94
C LEU A 135 -2.51 -3.98 -3.21
N SER A 136 -3.41 -4.90 -3.50
CA SER A 136 -4.82 -4.59 -3.66
C SER A 136 -5.66 -5.26 -2.57
N VAL A 137 -6.75 -4.57 -2.19
CA VAL A 137 -7.76 -5.07 -1.23
C VAL A 137 -9.11 -4.90 -1.89
N ARG A 138 -9.73 -6.01 -2.26
CA ARG A 138 -11.01 -6.04 -2.97
C ARG A 138 -12.09 -6.72 -2.14
N ASP A 139 -13.28 -6.12 -2.09
CA ASP A 139 -14.49 -6.75 -1.59
C ASP A 139 -15.49 -7.05 -2.72
N ASP A 140 -16.40 -8.00 -2.50
CA ASP A 140 -17.50 -8.34 -3.39
C ASP A 140 -18.83 -7.71 -2.94
N GLY A 141 -18.77 -6.59 -2.23
CA GLY A 141 -19.90 -5.90 -1.65
C GLY A 141 -20.72 -5.07 -2.63
N ARG A 142 -21.43 -4.08 -2.09
CA ARG A 142 -22.34 -3.20 -2.85
C ARG A 142 -21.62 -2.21 -3.77
N GLY A 143 -20.31 -2.00 -3.58
CA GLY A 143 -19.58 -0.92 -4.22
C GLY A 143 -19.95 0.45 -3.65
N MET A 144 -19.37 1.50 -4.22
CA MET A 144 -19.61 2.87 -3.81
C MET A 144 -20.57 3.58 -4.78
N ASN A 145 -21.48 4.38 -4.23
CA ASN A 145 -22.36 5.22 -5.03
C ASN A 145 -21.68 6.55 -5.37
N ILE A 146 -21.14 6.66 -6.57
CA ILE A 146 -20.43 7.84 -7.07
C ILE A 146 -21.28 9.11 -6.96
N LYS A 147 -22.59 9.03 -7.24
CA LYS A 147 -23.49 10.18 -7.15
C LYS A 147 -23.64 10.69 -5.71
N GLN A 148 -23.72 9.78 -4.74
CA GLN A 148 -23.79 10.15 -3.32
C GLN A 148 -22.47 10.77 -2.84
N ILE A 149 -21.33 10.24 -3.28
CA ILE A 149 -20.02 10.81 -2.95
C ILE A 149 -19.90 12.23 -3.48
N HIS A 150 -20.29 12.45 -4.75
CA HIS A 150 -20.32 13.78 -5.35
C HIS A 150 -21.23 14.75 -4.58
N ALA A 151 -22.48 14.35 -4.30
CA ALA A 151 -23.43 15.16 -3.56
C ALA A 151 -22.90 15.58 -2.17
N LYS A 152 -22.27 14.64 -1.44
CA LYS A 152 -21.61 14.97 -0.15
C LYS A 152 -20.40 15.88 -0.32
N GLY A 153 -19.66 15.75 -1.42
CA GLY A 153 -18.55 16.66 -1.75
C GLY A 153 -19.05 18.09 -1.94
N VAL A 154 -20.17 18.28 -2.62
CA VAL A 154 -20.83 19.57 -2.80
C VAL A 154 -21.36 20.11 -1.48
N GLU A 155 -22.08 19.31 -0.69
CA GLU A 155 -22.61 19.68 0.62
C GLU A 155 -21.53 20.21 1.57
N ARG A 156 -20.33 19.62 1.50
CA ARG A 156 -19.17 20.01 2.31
C ARG A 156 -18.34 21.16 1.73
N GLY A 157 -18.74 21.69 0.59
CA GLY A 157 -18.01 22.78 -0.08
C GLY A 157 -16.66 22.40 -0.67
N LEU A 158 -16.40 21.08 -0.85
CA LEU A 158 -15.17 20.59 -1.45
C LEU A 158 -15.19 20.70 -2.98
N VAL A 159 -16.39 20.75 -3.57
CA VAL A 159 -16.63 20.83 -5.01
C VAL A 159 -17.81 21.77 -5.25
N ALA A 160 -17.75 22.58 -6.31
CA ALA A 160 -18.89 23.37 -6.74
C ALA A 160 -19.93 22.46 -7.44
N ALA A 161 -21.23 22.76 -7.24
CA ALA A 161 -22.32 21.93 -7.75
C ALA A 161 -22.29 21.75 -9.28
N ASP A 162 -21.79 22.77 -9.99
CA ASP A 162 -21.75 22.79 -11.46
C ASP A 162 -20.46 22.21 -12.05
N THR A 163 -19.58 21.64 -11.20
CA THR A 163 -18.30 21.08 -11.67
C THR A 163 -18.50 19.69 -12.24
N GLU A 164 -18.27 19.53 -13.54
CA GLU A 164 -18.18 18.20 -14.16
C GLU A 164 -16.91 17.49 -13.67
N MET A 165 -17.07 16.32 -13.06
CA MET A 165 -15.99 15.50 -12.55
C MET A 165 -16.07 14.09 -13.10
N THR A 166 -14.91 13.52 -13.42
CA THR A 166 -14.80 12.09 -13.73
C THR A 166 -15.01 11.25 -12.46
N GLU A 167 -15.43 9.99 -12.63
CA GLU A 167 -15.60 9.07 -11.49
C GLU A 167 -14.34 8.99 -10.61
N GLN A 168 -13.15 8.95 -11.23
CA GLN A 168 -11.88 8.93 -10.50
C GLN A 168 -11.63 10.22 -9.70
N GLN A 169 -12.02 11.37 -10.20
CA GLN A 169 -11.93 12.63 -9.47
C GLN A 169 -12.88 12.65 -8.27
N ILE A 170 -14.11 12.11 -8.44
CA ILE A 170 -15.08 11.98 -7.36
C ILE A 170 -14.55 11.01 -6.28
N LEU A 171 -13.99 9.85 -6.66
CA LEU A 171 -13.41 8.90 -5.73
C LEU A 171 -12.23 9.48 -4.93
N LYS A 172 -11.45 10.38 -5.52
CA LYS A 172 -10.39 11.10 -4.79
C LYS A 172 -10.90 11.95 -3.64
N LEU A 173 -12.18 12.38 -3.65
CA LEU A 173 -12.76 13.13 -2.53
C LEU A 173 -12.76 12.30 -1.25
N ILE A 174 -12.91 10.97 -1.35
CA ILE A 174 -12.93 10.07 -0.19
C ILE A 174 -11.59 10.10 0.57
N THR A 175 -10.49 10.39 -0.12
CA THR A 175 -9.15 10.46 0.46
C THR A 175 -8.79 11.85 1.01
N GLN A 176 -9.69 12.82 0.93
CA GLN A 176 -9.47 14.15 1.49
C GLN A 176 -9.76 14.17 2.99
N THR A 177 -8.99 14.98 3.71
CA THR A 177 -9.10 15.11 5.16
C THR A 177 -10.51 15.52 5.58
N GLY A 178 -11.07 14.75 6.50
CA GLY A 178 -12.41 15.02 7.04
C GLY A 178 -13.56 14.55 6.14
N PHE A 179 -13.31 13.94 4.99
CA PHE A 179 -14.38 13.36 4.18
C PHE A 179 -14.83 12.01 4.78
N THR A 180 -16.08 11.91 5.14
CA THR A 180 -16.74 10.65 5.51
C THR A 180 -18.13 10.60 4.89
N THR A 181 -18.50 9.46 4.36
CA THR A 181 -19.85 9.22 3.85
C THR A 181 -20.83 8.78 4.95
N ALA A 182 -20.33 8.45 6.14
CA ALA A 182 -21.15 8.08 7.28
C ALA A 182 -21.74 9.31 7.95
N ASP A 183 -23.05 9.30 8.22
CA ASP A 183 -23.78 10.38 8.93
C ASP A 183 -23.55 10.33 10.43
N THR A 184 -23.03 9.23 10.94
CA THR A 184 -22.69 9.05 12.36
C THR A 184 -21.27 8.51 12.48
N VAL A 185 -20.45 9.16 13.30
CA VAL A 185 -19.18 8.62 13.77
C VAL A 185 -19.50 7.42 14.66
N THR A 186 -19.58 6.24 14.06
CA THR A 186 -19.81 5.02 14.83
C THR A 186 -18.60 4.74 15.72
N ARG A 187 -18.83 4.43 16.99
CA ARG A 187 -17.80 4.07 17.99
C ARG A 187 -16.93 2.87 17.58
N LEU A 188 -17.34 2.11 16.54
CA LEU A 188 -16.55 0.99 15.98
C LEU A 188 -15.28 1.45 15.27
N SER A 189 -15.23 2.70 14.78
CA SER A 189 -14.03 3.27 14.15
C SER A 189 -13.19 4.05 15.16
N GLY A 190 -12.90 3.47 16.31
CA GLY A 190 -12.16 4.12 17.40
C GLY A 190 -11.06 5.08 16.93
N ARG A 191 -11.37 6.41 16.92
CA ARG A 191 -10.58 7.59 16.58
C ARG A 191 -10.91 8.31 15.28
N GLY A 192 -12.08 8.09 14.61
CA GLY A 192 -12.41 8.87 13.41
C GLY A 192 -11.37 8.75 12.27
N VAL A 193 -10.80 7.57 12.11
CA VAL A 193 -9.81 7.28 11.07
C VAL A 193 -10.56 7.14 9.75
N GLY A 194 -10.39 8.10 8.85
CA GLY A 194 -10.95 8.07 7.50
C GLY A 194 -9.94 7.51 6.47
N MET A 195 -10.35 7.46 5.22
CA MET A 195 -9.47 7.08 4.10
C MET A 195 -8.31 8.07 3.90
N ASP A 196 -8.42 9.29 4.42
CA ASP A 196 -7.36 10.29 4.46
C ASP A 196 -6.12 9.79 5.23
N VAL A 197 -6.33 9.11 6.36
CA VAL A 197 -5.22 8.54 7.15
C VAL A 197 -4.53 7.43 6.37
N VAL A 198 -5.28 6.55 5.71
CA VAL A 198 -4.72 5.50 4.82
C VAL A 198 -3.89 6.16 3.71
N ASN A 199 -4.46 7.15 3.03
CA ASN A 199 -3.78 7.86 1.94
C ASN A 199 -2.50 8.57 2.39
N ASN A 200 -2.51 9.21 3.57
CA ASN A 200 -1.35 9.88 4.12
C ASN A 200 -0.24 8.88 4.49
N GLU A 201 -0.61 7.72 5.05
CA GLU A 201 0.36 6.67 5.37
C GLU A 201 1.01 6.10 4.11
N ILE A 202 0.23 5.81 3.07
CA ILE A 202 0.73 5.34 1.77
C ILE A 202 1.66 6.38 1.13
N LYS A 203 1.27 7.67 1.14
CA LYS A 203 2.12 8.75 0.63
C LYS A 203 3.43 8.88 1.38
N SER A 204 3.42 8.69 2.70
CA SER A 204 4.65 8.75 3.50
C SER A 204 5.61 7.57 3.25
N LEU A 205 5.11 6.50 2.62
CA LEU A 205 5.89 5.39 2.09
C LEU A 205 6.30 5.60 0.62
N ASN A 206 6.08 6.81 0.06
CA ASN A 206 6.26 7.15 -1.36
C ASN A 206 5.37 6.31 -2.30
N GLY A 207 4.26 5.76 -1.79
CA GLY A 207 3.29 5.02 -2.56
C GLY A 207 2.15 5.88 -3.07
N THR A 208 1.32 5.27 -3.91
CA THR A 208 0.08 5.85 -4.43
C THR A 208 -1.11 4.99 -4.06
N LEU A 209 -2.24 5.62 -3.75
CA LEU A 209 -3.50 4.94 -3.49
C LEU A 209 -4.46 5.22 -4.64
N SER A 210 -5.01 4.17 -5.24
CA SER A 210 -6.09 4.23 -6.21
C SER A 210 -7.32 3.49 -5.71
N ILE A 211 -8.50 3.93 -6.11
CA ILE A 211 -9.77 3.30 -5.74
C ILE A 211 -10.52 3.01 -7.04
N GLN A 212 -11.00 1.77 -7.16
CA GLN A 212 -11.88 1.34 -8.22
C GLN A 212 -13.14 0.75 -7.60
N THR A 213 -14.29 1.09 -8.14
CA THR A 213 -15.55 0.59 -7.61
C THR A 213 -16.57 0.43 -8.73
N ALA A 214 -17.44 -0.55 -8.57
CA ALA A 214 -18.61 -0.70 -9.43
C ALA A 214 -19.81 -1.07 -8.56
N LEU A 215 -20.93 -0.41 -8.80
CA LEU A 215 -22.14 -0.63 -8.04
C LEU A 215 -22.57 -2.11 -8.14
N HIS A 216 -22.86 -2.73 -6.99
CA HIS A 216 -23.18 -4.16 -6.82
C HIS A 216 -22.05 -5.15 -7.15
N LYS A 217 -20.85 -4.69 -7.48
CA LYS A 217 -19.70 -5.56 -7.78
C LYS A 217 -18.57 -5.47 -6.74
N GLY A 218 -18.62 -4.44 -5.86
CA GLY A 218 -17.65 -4.23 -4.81
C GLY A 218 -16.69 -3.08 -5.08
N THR A 219 -15.63 -3.00 -4.26
CA THR A 219 -14.61 -1.95 -4.30
C THR A 219 -13.22 -2.58 -4.20
N GLU A 220 -12.27 -2.01 -4.93
CA GLU A 220 -10.85 -2.33 -4.89
C GLU A 220 -10.02 -1.10 -4.61
#